data_5ac2c4d5cc265a18da206a6782b0b4cb
#
_entry.id   5ac2c4d5cc265a18da206a6782b0b4cb
#
_cell.length_a   1.000
_cell.length_b   1.000
_cell.length_c   1.000
_cell.angle_alpha   90.00
_cell.angle_beta   90.00
_cell.angle_gamma   90.00
#
_symmetry.space_group_name_H-M   'P 1'
#
loop_
_entity.id
_entity.type
_entity.pdbx_description
1 polymer ?
#
loop_
_entity_poly.entity_id
_entity_poly.type
_entity_poly.pdbx_seq_one_letter_code
_entity_poly.pdbx_strand_id
1 'polypeptide(L)'
;MSAVPAPSRMTSLLLAGYPLLAIAGAVAHRPLLSLAALLLLLTAWMGPRLRAGHATAWLAWGLAAAAGALLARLGYANALLEAVPIAIVAGISAWFGLSLRAGREPRVARFIRVLEGPQQLGLPRVARYARGVTAFWCALLGAQALVLVGLLGTALAGTSLPRWVLAYQHVGGYLVIPLAFGIEYAFRRWYLRDLPHVGLHAQGLQLMRCWPQLLRGEDGAR
;
A
#
# COMPACT_ATOMS: atom_id res chain seq x y z
N MET A 1 9.01 1.30 27.07
CA MET A 1 9.17 1.21 25.60
C MET A 1 8.87 -0.22 25.17
N SER A 2 7.59 -0.53 24.90
CA SER A 2 7.21 -1.87 24.44
C SER A 2 7.60 -2.00 22.98
N ALA A 3 8.57 -2.86 22.67
CA ALA A 3 8.94 -3.20 21.30
C ALA A 3 7.70 -3.73 20.57
N VAL A 4 7.40 -3.22 19.39
CA VAL A 4 6.44 -3.88 18.48
C VAL A 4 7.03 -5.23 18.19
N PRO A 5 6.34 -6.33 18.49
CA PRO A 5 6.84 -7.64 18.14
C PRO A 5 7.09 -7.65 16.63
N ALA A 6 8.27 -8.11 16.23
CA ALA A 6 8.58 -8.38 14.84
C ALA A 6 7.46 -9.25 14.26
N PRO A 7 7.07 -9.06 12.99
CA PRO A 7 6.07 -9.93 12.38
C PRO A 7 6.50 -11.36 12.61
N SER A 8 5.58 -12.19 13.12
CA SER A 8 5.91 -13.59 13.38
C SER A 8 6.38 -14.23 12.07
N ARG A 9 7.30 -15.20 12.14
CA ARG A 9 7.76 -15.94 10.95
C ARG A 9 6.57 -16.41 10.10
N MET A 10 5.48 -16.79 10.76
CA MET A 10 4.25 -17.18 10.11
C MET A 10 3.60 -16.03 9.32
N THR A 11 3.52 -14.82 9.86
CA THR A 11 2.98 -13.64 9.16
C THR A 11 3.83 -13.30 7.93
N SER A 12 5.15 -13.38 8.05
CA SER A 12 6.06 -13.15 6.91
C SER A 12 5.91 -14.20 5.83
N LEU A 13 5.75 -15.48 6.18
CA LEU A 13 5.50 -16.57 5.23
C LEU A 13 4.14 -16.41 4.54
N LEU A 14 3.10 -16.02 5.27
CA LEU A 14 1.78 -15.76 4.70
C LEU A 14 1.81 -14.61 3.70
N LEU A 15 2.50 -13.51 4.03
CA LEU A 15 2.66 -12.36 3.14
C LEU A 15 3.50 -12.68 1.90
N ALA A 16 4.54 -13.52 2.02
CA ALA A 16 5.34 -13.97 0.90
C ALA A 16 4.58 -14.99 0.00
N GLY A 17 3.71 -15.80 0.59
CA GLY A 17 2.89 -16.78 -0.13
C GLY A 17 1.78 -16.13 -0.99
N TYR A 18 1.29 -14.96 -0.59
CA TYR A 18 0.23 -14.26 -1.32
C TYR A 18 0.57 -14.00 -2.79
N PRO A 19 1.69 -13.34 -3.15
CA PRO A 19 1.98 -13.04 -4.56
C PRO A 19 2.21 -14.32 -5.38
N LEU A 20 2.78 -15.37 -4.80
CA LEU A 20 3.00 -16.63 -5.47
C LEU A 20 1.65 -17.30 -5.84
N LEU A 21 0.72 -17.37 -4.89
CA LEU A 21 -0.61 -17.93 -5.14
C LEU A 21 -1.44 -17.04 -6.07
N ALA A 22 -1.32 -15.72 -5.96
CA ALA A 22 -2.01 -14.79 -6.85
C ALA A 22 -1.56 -14.95 -8.30
N ILE A 23 -0.24 -15.02 -8.55
CA ILE A 23 0.34 -15.25 -9.86
C ILE A 23 -0.06 -16.65 -10.38
N ALA A 24 0.08 -17.69 -9.55
CA ALA A 24 -0.31 -19.05 -9.94
C ALA A 24 -1.80 -19.13 -10.29
N GLY A 25 -2.66 -18.46 -9.51
CA GLY A 25 -4.10 -18.40 -9.77
C GLY A 25 -4.45 -17.72 -11.09
N ALA A 26 -3.79 -16.58 -11.37
CA ALA A 26 -3.97 -15.83 -12.60
C ALA A 26 -3.49 -16.62 -13.83
N VAL A 27 -2.28 -17.20 -13.77
CA VAL A 27 -1.67 -17.95 -14.89
C VAL A 27 -2.43 -19.27 -15.15
N ALA A 28 -2.81 -20.00 -14.10
CA ALA A 28 -3.50 -21.27 -14.23
C ALA A 28 -5.02 -21.12 -14.45
N HIS A 29 -5.55 -19.90 -14.46
CA HIS A 29 -7.00 -19.61 -14.52
C HIS A 29 -7.81 -20.42 -13.49
N ARG A 30 -7.24 -20.63 -12.29
CA ARG A 30 -7.85 -21.41 -11.22
C ARG A 30 -8.45 -20.52 -10.14
N PRO A 31 -9.78 -20.31 -10.11
CA PRO A 31 -10.45 -19.42 -9.16
C PRO A 31 -10.18 -19.77 -7.68
N LEU A 32 -9.96 -21.06 -7.41
CA LEU A 32 -9.63 -21.50 -6.04
C LEU A 32 -8.26 -21.02 -5.56
N LEU A 33 -7.25 -20.92 -6.44
CA LEU A 33 -5.94 -20.37 -6.07
C LEU A 33 -6.03 -18.87 -5.80
N SER A 34 -6.83 -18.16 -6.59
CA SER A 34 -7.13 -16.75 -6.40
C SER A 34 -7.80 -16.48 -5.06
N LEU A 35 -8.81 -17.28 -4.73
CA LEU A 35 -9.48 -17.22 -3.42
C LEU A 35 -8.51 -17.55 -2.27
N ALA A 36 -7.69 -18.59 -2.42
CA ALA A 36 -6.68 -18.95 -1.43
C ALA A 36 -5.68 -17.83 -1.18
N ALA A 37 -5.23 -17.12 -2.23
CA ALA A 37 -4.36 -15.95 -2.09
C ALA A 37 -5.01 -14.83 -1.25
N LEU A 38 -6.27 -14.51 -1.54
CA LEU A 38 -7.03 -13.51 -0.79
C LEU A 38 -7.23 -13.89 0.68
N LEU A 39 -7.60 -15.13 0.94
CA LEU A 39 -7.77 -15.64 2.30
C LEU A 39 -6.46 -15.64 3.07
N LEU A 40 -5.35 -15.93 2.40
CA LEU A 40 -4.01 -15.89 2.98
C LEU A 40 -3.62 -14.46 3.38
N LEU A 41 -3.89 -13.48 2.53
CA LEU A 41 -3.67 -12.06 2.82
C LEU A 41 -4.54 -11.60 3.99
N LEU A 42 -5.83 -11.94 3.99
CA LEU A 42 -6.77 -11.63 5.05
C LEU A 42 -6.33 -12.27 6.39
N THR A 43 -5.88 -13.53 6.36
CA THR A 43 -5.36 -14.25 7.52
C THR A 43 -4.08 -13.59 8.05
N ALA A 44 -3.18 -13.13 7.18
CA ALA A 44 -1.98 -12.41 7.58
C ALA A 44 -2.33 -11.10 8.30
N TRP A 45 -3.32 -10.36 7.79
CA TRP A 45 -3.76 -9.09 8.37
C TRP A 45 -4.54 -9.27 9.68
N MET A 46 -5.46 -10.24 9.74
CA MET A 46 -6.29 -10.51 10.93
C MET A 46 -5.61 -11.44 11.94
N GLY A 47 -4.48 -12.03 11.58
CA GLY A 47 -3.81 -13.09 12.36
C GLY A 47 -3.60 -12.82 13.84
N PRO A 48 -3.19 -11.62 14.29
CA PRO A 48 -3.08 -11.32 15.72
C PRO A 48 -4.41 -11.44 16.46
N ARG A 49 -5.51 -10.94 15.87
CA ARG A 49 -6.86 -10.99 16.48
C ARG A 49 -7.46 -12.39 16.44
N LEU A 50 -7.22 -13.15 15.36
CA LEU A 50 -7.65 -14.55 15.25
C LEU A 50 -6.96 -15.42 16.30
N ARG A 51 -5.64 -15.24 16.50
CA ARG A 51 -4.88 -15.96 17.54
C ARG A 51 -5.28 -15.58 18.97
N ALA A 52 -5.69 -14.32 19.16
CA ALA A 52 -6.22 -13.88 20.45
C ALA A 52 -7.64 -14.42 20.74
N GLY A 53 -8.23 -15.22 19.84
CA GLY A 53 -9.54 -15.84 20.03
C GLY A 53 -10.72 -14.88 19.94
N HIS A 54 -10.57 -13.69 19.32
CA HIS A 54 -11.66 -12.73 19.20
C HIS A 54 -12.76 -13.28 18.29
N ALA A 55 -13.93 -13.59 18.85
CA ALA A 55 -15.08 -14.14 18.11
C ALA A 55 -15.49 -13.26 16.92
N THR A 56 -15.45 -11.93 17.07
CA THR A 56 -15.73 -10.98 16.00
C THR A 56 -14.75 -11.10 14.84
N ALA A 57 -13.48 -11.40 15.11
CA ALA A 57 -12.48 -11.59 14.08
C ALA A 57 -12.71 -12.90 13.31
N TRP A 58 -13.05 -13.98 14.00
CA TRP A 58 -13.39 -15.26 13.40
C TRP A 58 -14.67 -15.15 12.55
N LEU A 59 -15.70 -14.45 13.06
CA LEU A 59 -16.92 -14.20 12.30
C LEU A 59 -16.66 -13.37 11.04
N ALA A 60 -15.91 -12.29 11.16
CA ALA A 60 -15.56 -11.45 10.02
C ALA A 60 -14.73 -12.21 8.98
N TRP A 61 -13.77 -13.03 9.42
CA TRP A 61 -12.98 -13.89 8.54
C TRP A 61 -13.86 -14.93 7.84
N GLY A 62 -14.74 -15.60 8.56
CA GLY A 62 -15.66 -16.60 8.02
C GLY A 62 -16.63 -16.00 7.00
N LEU A 63 -17.20 -14.82 7.29
CA LEU A 63 -18.05 -14.10 6.34
C LEU A 63 -17.30 -13.69 5.08
N ALA A 64 -16.08 -13.19 5.21
CA ALA A 64 -15.25 -12.82 4.06
C ALA A 64 -14.88 -14.06 3.22
N ALA A 65 -14.58 -15.21 3.88
CA ALA A 65 -14.31 -16.46 3.19
C ALA A 65 -15.54 -16.98 2.44
N ALA A 66 -16.71 -16.95 3.07
CA ALA A 66 -17.98 -17.36 2.45
C ALA A 66 -18.36 -16.45 1.28
N ALA A 67 -18.25 -15.13 1.44
CA ALA A 67 -18.51 -14.16 0.39
C ALA A 67 -17.52 -14.34 -0.78
N GLY A 68 -16.23 -14.52 -0.50
CA GLY A 68 -15.21 -14.79 -1.52
C GLY A 68 -15.48 -16.10 -2.27
N ALA A 69 -15.86 -17.17 -1.57
CA ALA A 69 -16.23 -18.45 -2.19
C ALA A 69 -17.49 -18.34 -3.08
N LEU A 70 -18.48 -17.58 -2.64
CA LEU A 70 -19.68 -17.30 -3.44
C LEU A 70 -19.32 -16.52 -4.71
N LEU A 71 -18.55 -15.45 -4.59
CA LEU A 71 -18.13 -14.64 -5.73
C LEU A 71 -17.24 -15.45 -6.69
N ALA A 72 -16.38 -16.33 -6.17
CA ALA A 72 -15.59 -17.23 -6.99
C ALA A 72 -16.47 -18.23 -7.79
N ARG A 73 -17.51 -18.75 -7.16
CA ARG A 73 -18.50 -19.62 -7.85
C ARG A 73 -19.30 -18.86 -8.92
N LEU A 74 -19.54 -17.56 -8.70
CA LEU A 74 -20.20 -16.69 -9.68
C LEU A 74 -19.26 -16.21 -10.81
N GLY A 75 -18.00 -16.65 -10.82
CA GLY A 75 -17.03 -16.29 -11.85
C GLY A 75 -16.22 -15.01 -11.57
N TYR A 76 -16.42 -14.35 -10.41
CA TYR A 76 -15.75 -13.09 -10.07
C TYR A 76 -14.43 -13.25 -9.30
N ALA A 77 -13.83 -14.44 -9.27
CA ALA A 77 -12.58 -14.67 -8.52
C ALA A 77 -11.42 -13.77 -8.99
N ASN A 78 -11.28 -13.56 -10.30
CA ASN A 78 -10.24 -12.69 -10.85
C ASN A 78 -10.49 -11.22 -10.51
N ALA A 79 -11.74 -10.78 -10.55
CA ALA A 79 -12.13 -9.42 -10.15
C ALA A 79 -11.78 -9.14 -8.68
N LEU A 80 -11.94 -10.12 -7.79
CA LEU A 80 -11.52 -10.01 -6.40
C LEU A 80 -10.00 -9.82 -6.26
N LEU A 81 -9.19 -10.57 -7.03
CA LEU A 81 -7.74 -10.40 -7.03
C LEU A 81 -7.33 -9.00 -7.52
N GLU A 82 -7.97 -8.51 -8.57
CA GLU A 82 -7.72 -7.18 -9.12
C GLU A 82 -8.17 -6.05 -8.17
N ALA A 83 -9.21 -6.29 -7.36
CA ALA A 83 -9.66 -5.34 -6.35
C ALA A 83 -8.65 -5.11 -5.21
N VAL A 84 -7.79 -6.09 -4.90
CA VAL A 84 -6.79 -5.96 -3.82
C VAL A 84 -5.78 -4.84 -4.08
N PRO A 85 -5.05 -4.79 -5.21
CA PRO A 85 -4.14 -3.69 -5.49
C PRO A 85 -4.87 -2.34 -5.55
N ILE A 86 -6.11 -2.31 -6.06
CA ILE A 86 -6.94 -1.09 -6.07
C ILE A 86 -7.16 -0.61 -4.63
N ALA A 87 -7.60 -1.50 -3.73
CA ALA A 87 -7.86 -1.16 -2.34
C ALA A 87 -6.58 -0.67 -1.62
N ILE A 88 -5.43 -1.31 -1.87
CA ILE A 88 -4.13 -0.91 -1.30
C ILE A 88 -3.75 0.49 -1.77
N VAL A 89 -3.77 0.73 -3.07
CA VAL A 89 -3.35 2.02 -3.67
C VAL A 89 -4.30 3.14 -3.25
N ALA A 90 -5.62 2.90 -3.28
CA ALA A 90 -6.63 3.85 -2.81
C ALA A 90 -6.50 4.13 -1.30
N GLY A 91 -6.25 3.10 -0.49
CA GLY A 91 -6.03 3.23 0.94
C GLY A 91 -4.81 4.07 1.27
N ILE A 92 -3.68 3.85 0.58
CA ILE A 92 -2.47 4.65 0.75
C ILE A 92 -2.73 6.09 0.29
N SER A 93 -3.37 6.29 -0.87
CA SER A 93 -3.76 7.62 -1.35
C SER A 93 -4.60 8.37 -0.32
N ALA A 94 -5.63 7.73 0.22
CA ALA A 94 -6.48 8.30 1.25
C ALA A 94 -5.69 8.64 2.52
N TRP A 95 -4.77 7.78 2.95
CA TRP A 95 -3.91 8.00 4.11
C TRP A 95 -3.00 9.23 3.94
N PHE A 96 -2.42 9.43 2.75
CA PHE A 96 -1.69 10.64 2.40
C PHE A 96 -2.63 11.86 2.36
N GLY A 97 -3.78 11.76 1.69
CA GLY A 97 -4.76 12.84 1.56
C GLY A 97 -5.34 13.30 2.89
N LEU A 98 -5.64 12.37 3.80
CA LEU A 98 -6.13 12.71 5.14
C LEU A 98 -5.11 13.50 5.96
N SER A 99 -3.81 13.33 5.70
CA SER A 99 -2.76 14.10 6.38
C SER A 99 -2.57 15.52 5.84
N LEU A 100 -3.14 15.83 4.68
CA LEU A 100 -3.11 17.18 4.10
C LEU A 100 -4.20 18.10 4.64
N ARG A 101 -5.16 17.58 5.43
CA ARG A 101 -6.21 18.38 6.06
C ARG A 101 -5.60 19.43 7.01
N ALA A 102 -6.31 20.53 7.18
CA ALA A 102 -5.90 21.61 8.07
C ALA A 102 -5.64 21.09 9.50
N GLY A 103 -4.58 21.57 10.12
CA GLY A 103 -4.17 21.18 11.48
C GLY A 103 -3.46 19.82 11.58
N ARG A 104 -3.29 19.06 10.47
CA ARG A 104 -2.56 17.81 10.47
C ARG A 104 -1.17 17.96 9.86
N GLU A 105 -0.24 17.16 10.36
CA GLU A 105 1.10 17.08 9.80
C GLU A 105 1.11 16.22 8.55
N PRO A 106 1.65 16.73 7.39
CA PRO A 106 1.82 15.92 6.17
C PRO A 106 2.66 14.68 6.42
N ARG A 107 2.33 13.54 5.78
CA ARG A 107 3.04 12.25 6.00
C ARG A 107 4.53 12.34 5.71
N VAL A 108 4.92 13.01 4.63
CA VAL A 108 6.34 13.19 4.29
C VAL A 108 7.06 14.05 5.33
N ALA A 109 6.39 15.07 5.90
CA ALA A 109 6.95 15.85 7.00
C ALA A 109 7.24 14.98 8.22
N ARG A 110 6.32 14.08 8.56
CA ARG A 110 6.52 13.11 9.63
C ARG A 110 7.68 12.15 9.35
N PHE A 111 7.84 11.68 8.10
CA PHE A 111 8.99 10.86 7.71
C PHE A 111 10.30 11.63 7.89
N ILE A 112 10.37 12.89 7.45
CA ILE A 112 11.55 13.74 7.63
C ILE A 112 11.85 13.93 9.12
N ARG A 113 10.83 14.20 9.95
CA ARG A 113 11.00 14.35 11.40
C ARG A 113 11.63 13.13 12.06
N VAL A 114 11.17 11.93 11.68
CA VAL A 114 11.65 10.66 12.28
C VAL A 114 13.05 10.31 11.77
N LEU A 115 13.35 10.60 10.50
CA LEU A 115 14.60 10.21 9.85
C LEU A 115 15.72 11.24 10.03
N GLU A 116 15.39 12.53 9.95
CA GLU A 116 16.38 13.64 9.90
C GLU A 116 16.27 14.57 11.11
N GLY A 117 15.26 14.38 11.96
CA GLY A 117 15.02 15.15 13.15
C GLY A 117 14.06 16.35 12.96
N PRO A 118 13.51 16.89 14.06
CA PRO A 118 12.52 17.95 14.01
C PRO A 118 13.07 19.31 13.53
N GLN A 119 14.39 19.52 13.68
CA GLN A 119 15.06 20.77 13.30
C GLN A 119 14.99 21.06 11.79
N GLN A 120 15.04 20.00 10.97
CA GLN A 120 14.93 20.11 9.51
C GLN A 120 13.56 20.68 9.07
N LEU A 121 12.49 20.32 9.76
CA LEU A 121 11.15 20.84 9.48
C LEU A 121 10.95 22.31 9.88
N GLY A 122 11.81 22.86 10.72
CA GLY A 122 11.84 24.29 11.04
C GLY A 122 12.18 25.19 9.85
N LEU A 123 12.79 24.61 8.80
CA LEU A 123 13.09 25.32 7.57
C LEU A 123 11.81 25.41 6.69
N PRO A 124 11.30 26.62 6.37
CA PRO A 124 10.05 26.79 5.60
C PRO A 124 10.07 26.10 4.24
N ARG A 125 11.27 25.97 3.64
CA ARG A 125 11.49 25.30 2.36
C ARG A 125 11.28 23.79 2.48
N VAL A 126 11.73 23.15 3.57
CA VAL A 126 11.56 21.73 3.84
C VAL A 126 10.10 21.40 4.14
N ALA A 127 9.44 22.23 4.97
CA ALA A 127 8.02 22.05 5.29
C ALA A 127 7.12 22.15 4.03
N ARG A 128 7.41 23.10 3.14
CA ARG A 128 6.68 23.26 1.85
C ARG A 128 6.94 22.08 0.93
N TYR A 129 8.18 21.63 0.81
CA TYR A 129 8.54 20.42 0.06
C TYR A 129 7.79 19.20 0.57
N ALA A 130 7.81 18.94 1.87
CA ALA A 130 7.16 17.80 2.49
C ALA A 130 5.65 17.75 2.21
N ARG A 131 4.97 18.93 2.27
CA ARG A 131 3.55 19.05 1.93
C ARG A 131 3.30 18.81 0.45
N GLY A 132 4.14 19.36 -0.44
CA GLY A 132 4.05 19.18 -1.89
C GLY A 132 4.23 17.72 -2.30
N VAL A 133 5.24 17.03 -1.75
CA VAL A 133 5.47 15.60 -2.03
C VAL A 133 4.35 14.72 -1.46
N THR A 134 3.80 15.07 -0.29
CA THR A 134 2.61 14.37 0.25
C THR A 134 1.41 14.50 -0.71
N ALA A 135 1.17 15.70 -1.26
CA ALA A 135 0.11 15.94 -2.24
C ALA A 135 0.36 15.20 -3.56
N PHE A 136 1.61 15.19 -4.04
CA PHE A 136 2.03 14.44 -5.23
C PHE A 136 1.73 12.95 -5.08
N TRP A 137 2.14 12.32 -3.98
CA TRP A 137 1.86 10.89 -3.75
C TRP A 137 0.37 10.60 -3.61
N CYS A 138 -0.39 11.49 -2.94
CA CYS A 138 -1.85 11.36 -2.87
C CYS A 138 -2.48 11.38 -4.26
N ALA A 139 -2.12 12.35 -5.10
CA ALA A 139 -2.67 12.50 -6.44
C ALA A 139 -2.27 11.34 -7.38
N LEU A 140 -0.99 10.95 -7.36
CA LEU A 140 -0.47 9.85 -8.18
C LEU A 140 -1.17 8.53 -7.87
N LEU A 141 -1.21 8.16 -6.58
CA LEU A 141 -1.84 6.92 -6.15
C LEU A 141 -3.35 6.96 -6.34
N GLY A 142 -3.99 8.12 -6.14
CA GLY A 142 -5.41 8.30 -6.41
C GLY A 142 -5.74 8.14 -7.89
N ALA A 143 -4.95 8.75 -8.78
CA ALA A 143 -5.09 8.58 -10.22
C ALA A 143 -4.88 7.13 -10.66
N GLN A 144 -3.87 6.45 -10.10
CA GLN A 144 -3.62 5.03 -10.37
C GLN A 144 -4.79 4.16 -9.91
N ALA A 145 -5.37 4.42 -8.72
CA ALA A 145 -6.54 3.70 -8.25
C ALA A 145 -7.74 3.88 -9.20
N LEU A 146 -7.98 5.10 -9.67
CA LEU A 146 -9.06 5.37 -10.64
C LEU A 146 -8.86 4.64 -11.98
N VAL A 147 -7.62 4.62 -12.50
CA VAL A 147 -7.29 3.85 -13.70
C VAL A 147 -7.57 2.37 -13.50
N LEU A 148 -7.11 1.79 -12.39
CA LEU A 148 -7.34 0.37 -12.09
C LEU A 148 -8.83 0.04 -11.91
N VAL A 149 -9.61 0.93 -11.26
CA VAL A 149 -11.08 0.79 -11.15
C VAL A 149 -11.74 0.81 -12.53
N GLY A 150 -11.31 1.72 -13.41
CA GLY A 150 -11.81 1.77 -14.79
C GLY A 150 -11.50 0.49 -15.56
N LEU A 151 -10.28 -0.04 -15.43
CA LEU A 151 -9.88 -1.30 -16.08
C LEU A 151 -10.68 -2.49 -15.54
N LEU A 152 -10.90 -2.57 -14.23
CA LEU A 152 -11.74 -3.59 -13.63
C LEU A 152 -13.19 -3.48 -14.15
N GLY A 153 -13.73 -2.27 -14.24
CA GLY A 153 -15.06 -2.03 -14.79
C GLY A 153 -15.21 -2.49 -16.25
N THR A 154 -14.21 -2.22 -17.11
CA THR A 154 -14.22 -2.71 -18.50
C THR A 154 -14.09 -4.22 -18.60
N ALA A 155 -13.30 -4.85 -17.73
CA ALA A 155 -13.17 -6.31 -17.64
C ALA A 155 -14.51 -6.96 -17.22
N LEU A 156 -15.20 -6.39 -16.23
CA LEU A 156 -16.51 -6.85 -15.78
C LEU A 156 -17.61 -6.67 -16.85
N ALA A 157 -17.49 -5.63 -17.69
CA ALA A 157 -18.39 -5.40 -18.83
C ALA A 157 -18.11 -6.32 -20.03
N GLY A 158 -17.11 -7.22 -19.95
CA GLY A 158 -16.75 -8.12 -21.04
C GLY A 158 -16.11 -7.43 -22.24
N THR A 159 -15.64 -6.19 -22.07
CA THR A 159 -15.01 -5.42 -23.15
C THR A 159 -13.58 -5.88 -23.37
N SER A 160 -13.22 -6.21 -24.61
CA SER A 160 -11.85 -6.56 -24.98
C SER A 160 -10.94 -5.31 -24.89
N LEU A 161 -9.89 -5.41 -24.07
CA LEU A 161 -8.94 -4.31 -23.91
C LEU A 161 -7.78 -4.43 -24.93
N PRO A 162 -7.27 -3.31 -25.44
CA PRO A 162 -6.06 -3.29 -26.27
C PRO A 162 -4.86 -3.89 -25.54
N ARG A 163 -3.93 -4.52 -26.26
CA ARG A 163 -2.75 -5.19 -25.67
C ARG A 163 -1.88 -4.27 -24.80
N TRP A 164 -1.76 -3.00 -25.16
CA TRP A 164 -0.99 -2.03 -24.38
C TRP A 164 -1.63 -1.72 -23.02
N VAL A 165 -2.97 -1.76 -22.93
CA VAL A 165 -3.72 -1.59 -21.67
C VAL A 165 -3.47 -2.80 -20.75
N LEU A 166 -3.50 -4.01 -21.30
CA LEU A 166 -3.17 -5.24 -20.55
C LEU A 166 -1.71 -5.21 -20.07
N ALA A 167 -0.77 -4.74 -20.92
CA ALA A 167 0.62 -4.57 -20.53
C ALA A 167 0.77 -3.54 -19.38
N TYR A 168 0.01 -2.44 -19.40
CA TYR A 168 -0.02 -1.50 -18.29
C TYR A 168 -0.55 -2.15 -17.01
N GLN A 169 -1.63 -2.91 -17.08
CA GLN A 169 -2.24 -3.58 -15.92
C GLN A 169 -1.26 -4.56 -15.25
N HIS A 170 -0.51 -5.32 -16.06
CA HIS A 170 0.38 -6.37 -15.54
C HIS A 170 1.78 -5.89 -15.19
N VAL A 171 2.29 -4.86 -15.83
CA VAL A 171 3.68 -4.40 -15.67
C VAL A 171 3.75 -2.89 -15.40
N GLY A 172 3.09 -2.08 -16.23
CA GLY A 172 3.19 -0.61 -16.18
C GLY A 172 2.76 -0.03 -14.85
N GLY A 173 1.66 -0.55 -14.27
CA GLY A 173 1.15 -0.12 -12.98
C GLY A 173 2.16 -0.31 -11.84
N TYR A 174 2.96 -1.37 -11.88
CA TYR A 174 4.02 -1.62 -10.90
C TYR A 174 5.25 -0.73 -11.13
N LEU A 175 5.54 -0.33 -12.37
CA LEU A 175 6.69 0.54 -12.71
C LEU A 175 6.44 2.00 -12.36
N VAL A 176 5.20 2.46 -12.29
CA VAL A 176 4.84 3.85 -11.94
C VAL A 176 5.42 4.24 -10.57
N ILE A 177 5.33 3.37 -9.58
CA ILE A 177 5.78 3.66 -8.21
C ILE A 177 7.31 3.85 -8.14
N PRO A 178 8.17 2.90 -8.57
CA PRO A 178 9.62 3.11 -8.52
C PRO A 178 10.09 4.27 -9.41
N LEU A 179 9.44 4.50 -10.55
CA LEU A 179 9.73 5.65 -11.40
C LEU A 179 9.41 6.96 -10.67
N ALA A 180 8.25 7.05 -10.01
CA ALA A 180 7.87 8.21 -9.22
C ALA A 180 8.82 8.47 -8.05
N PHE A 181 9.31 7.42 -7.38
CA PHE A 181 10.36 7.53 -6.36
C PHE A 181 11.67 8.09 -6.95
N GLY A 182 12.07 7.64 -8.13
CA GLY A 182 13.26 8.16 -8.82
C GLY A 182 13.12 9.65 -9.17
N ILE A 183 11.96 10.05 -9.69
CA ILE A 183 11.64 11.45 -10.02
C ILE A 183 11.61 12.29 -8.75
N GLU A 184 10.94 11.84 -7.69
CA GLU A 184 10.89 12.52 -6.40
C GLU A 184 12.29 12.72 -5.82
N TYR A 185 13.14 11.69 -5.85
CA TYR A 185 14.50 11.78 -5.36
C TYR A 185 15.35 12.76 -6.16
N ALA A 186 15.24 12.77 -7.49
CA ALA A 186 15.92 13.75 -8.36
C ALA A 186 15.45 15.17 -8.04
N PHE A 187 14.13 15.37 -7.90
CA PHE A 187 13.52 16.63 -7.51
C PHE A 187 13.99 17.09 -6.12
N ARG A 188 14.05 16.19 -5.15
CA ARG A 188 14.55 16.46 -3.81
C ARG A 188 15.99 16.97 -3.83
N ARG A 189 16.87 16.29 -4.57
CA ARG A 189 18.28 16.72 -4.72
C ARG A 189 18.41 18.09 -5.35
N TRP A 190 17.57 18.40 -6.33
CA TRP A 190 17.58 19.71 -6.97
C TRP A 190 16.98 20.79 -6.08
N TYR A 191 15.84 20.52 -5.45
CA TYR A 191 15.10 21.49 -4.65
C TYR A 191 15.78 21.81 -3.31
N LEU A 192 16.38 20.82 -2.66
CA LEU A 192 17.04 20.92 -1.35
C LEU A 192 18.56 20.82 -1.46
N ARG A 193 19.15 21.20 -2.58
CA ARG A 193 20.59 21.07 -2.89
C ARG A 193 21.53 21.59 -1.80
N ASP A 194 21.08 22.54 -0.99
CA ASP A 194 21.88 23.19 0.06
C ASP A 194 21.89 22.37 1.38
N LEU A 195 21.18 21.23 1.42
CA LEU A 195 21.10 20.39 2.60
C LEU A 195 21.84 19.04 2.36
N PRO A 196 22.40 18.43 3.42
CA PRO A 196 23.01 17.13 3.30
C PRO A 196 21.96 16.07 2.90
N HIS A 197 22.25 15.27 1.87
CA HIS A 197 21.34 14.25 1.37
C HIS A 197 21.81 12.87 1.79
N VAL A 198 20.92 12.12 2.43
CA VAL A 198 21.12 10.69 2.69
C VAL A 198 20.89 9.93 1.38
N GLY A 199 21.78 9.01 1.02
CA GLY A 199 21.64 8.19 -0.19
C GLY A 199 20.36 7.34 -0.18
N LEU A 200 19.77 7.08 -1.36
CA LEU A 200 18.51 6.32 -1.53
C LEU A 200 18.51 4.98 -0.76
N HIS A 201 19.61 4.24 -0.83
CA HIS A 201 19.73 2.95 -0.15
C HIS A 201 19.70 3.09 1.37
N ALA A 202 20.44 4.07 1.92
CA ALA A 202 20.45 4.35 3.36
C ALA A 202 19.08 4.85 3.85
N GLN A 203 18.41 5.68 3.05
CA GLN A 203 17.05 6.18 3.34
C GLN A 203 16.03 5.04 3.37
N GLY A 204 16.09 4.10 2.41
CA GLY A 204 15.23 2.92 2.38
C GLY A 204 15.41 2.04 3.62
N LEU A 205 16.66 1.75 4.00
CA LEU A 205 16.96 0.97 5.21
C LEU A 205 16.50 1.67 6.49
N GLN A 206 16.68 2.98 6.60
CA GLN A 206 16.20 3.77 7.74
C GLN A 206 14.67 3.75 7.80
N LEU A 207 13.98 3.93 6.67
CA LEU A 207 12.54 3.88 6.60
C LEU A 207 11.99 2.52 7.09
N MET A 208 12.59 1.42 6.66
CA MET A 208 12.21 0.07 7.13
C MET A 208 12.41 -0.10 8.64
N ARG A 209 13.48 0.45 9.21
CA ARG A 209 13.76 0.40 10.67
C ARG A 209 12.79 1.27 11.47
N CYS A 210 12.43 2.44 10.95
CA CYS A 210 11.56 3.40 11.64
C CYS A 210 10.07 3.18 11.35
N TRP A 211 9.72 2.26 10.43
CA TRP A 211 8.33 1.97 10.02
C TRP A 211 7.37 1.76 11.20
N PRO A 212 7.72 0.98 12.23
CA PRO A 212 6.85 0.79 13.40
C PRO A 212 6.56 2.09 14.17
N GLN A 213 7.50 3.05 14.18
CA GLN A 213 7.33 4.34 14.86
C GLN A 213 6.41 5.27 14.06
N LEU A 214 6.45 5.17 12.73
CA LEU A 214 5.59 5.95 11.83
C LEU A 214 4.12 5.55 11.94
N LEU A 215 3.84 4.28 12.22
CA LEU A 215 2.48 3.78 12.40
C LEU A 215 1.89 4.09 13.78
N ARG A 216 2.70 4.14 14.84
CA ARG A 216 2.24 4.32 16.23
C ARG A 216 1.85 5.73 16.63
N GLY A 217 2.26 6.74 15.91
CA GLY A 217 2.16 8.14 16.35
C GLY A 217 0.79 8.80 16.17
N GLU A 218 -0.28 8.06 15.94
CA GLU A 218 -1.63 8.62 15.87
C GLU A 218 -2.38 8.58 17.20
N ASP A 219 -1.98 7.70 18.13
CA ASP A 219 -2.72 7.44 19.38
C ASP A 219 -2.16 8.18 20.61
N GLY A 220 -1.03 8.88 20.48
CA GLY A 220 -0.35 9.52 21.62
C GLY A 220 -0.58 11.04 21.77
N ALA A 221 -1.42 11.65 20.94
CA ALA A 221 -1.70 13.09 20.93
C ALA A 221 -3.20 13.39 21.16
N ARG A 222 -3.83 12.66 22.07
CA ARG A 222 -5.13 13.02 22.64
C ARG A 222 -5.01 13.19 24.12
#